data_e0ad4cd821e2b0ade154c1c0bb223242
#
_entry.id   e0ad4cd821e2b0ade154c1c0bb223242
#
_cell.length_a   1.000
_cell.length_b   1.000
_cell.length_c   1.000
_cell.angle_alpha   90.00
_cell.angle_beta   90.00
_cell.angle_gamma   90.00
#
_symmetry.space_group_name_H-M   'P 1'
#
loop_
_entity.id
_entity.type
_entity.pdbx_description
1 polymer ?
#
loop_
_entity_poly.entity_id
_entity_poly.type
_entity_poly.pdbx_seq_one_letter_code
_entity_poly.pdbx_strand_id
1 'polypeptide(L)'
;MATDNNAKSMSIIVTKGTLDWAYPPFILATTAAAMDVKVTMFFTFYGLVLLKKDLNLKMSTLGNPAMEMPMMGMHMGMPNLIGALPGVDAAATAMMKNMIKKKGVASIDDLRMAAVESDVNMIACQMTMDLFEYKREDMIDGPILGG
;
A
#
# COMPACT_ATOMS: atom_id res chain seq x y z
N MET A 1 13.07 -38.72 -12.02
CA MET A 1 13.27 -37.26 -12.15
C MET A 1 12.48 -36.63 -11.04
N ALA A 2 13.14 -36.21 -10.00
CA ALA A 2 12.51 -35.35 -9.01
C ALA A 2 12.30 -33.99 -9.68
N THR A 3 11.08 -33.67 -10.05
CA THR A 3 10.71 -32.29 -10.36
C THR A 3 10.86 -31.55 -9.05
N ASP A 4 11.87 -30.73 -8.96
CA ASP A 4 12.12 -29.85 -7.83
C ASP A 4 11.00 -28.81 -7.83
N ASN A 5 9.84 -29.24 -7.31
CA ASN A 5 8.61 -28.46 -7.27
C ASN A 5 8.61 -27.55 -6.03
N ASN A 6 9.80 -27.06 -5.66
CA ASN A 6 10.03 -26.19 -4.52
C ASN A 6 10.05 -24.71 -4.95
N ALA A 7 9.25 -24.36 -5.97
CA ALA A 7 9.04 -22.98 -6.34
C ALA A 7 8.38 -22.26 -5.16
N LYS A 8 9.13 -21.37 -4.52
CA LYS A 8 8.61 -20.57 -3.40
C LYS A 8 7.54 -19.62 -3.91
N SER A 9 6.45 -19.51 -3.18
CA SER A 9 5.38 -18.57 -3.47
C SER A 9 5.00 -17.78 -2.22
N MET A 10 4.53 -16.54 -2.44
CA MET A 10 4.03 -15.66 -1.40
C MET A 10 2.68 -15.10 -1.82
N SER A 11 1.73 -15.09 -0.89
CA SER A 11 0.44 -14.43 -1.08
C SER A 11 0.27 -13.32 -0.04
N ILE A 12 -0.13 -12.14 -0.49
CA ILE A 12 -0.32 -10.95 0.35
C ILE A 12 -1.75 -10.48 0.19
N ILE A 13 -2.48 -10.36 1.30
CA ILE A 13 -3.83 -9.79 1.32
C ILE A 13 -3.72 -8.32 1.73
N VAL A 14 -4.22 -7.42 0.88
CA VAL A 14 -4.15 -5.97 1.06
C VAL A 14 -5.55 -5.43 1.32
N THR A 15 -5.81 -5.00 2.54
CA THR A 15 -7.14 -4.58 3.01
C THR A 15 -7.25 -3.10 3.34
N LYS A 16 -6.13 -2.40 3.47
CA LYS A 16 -6.09 -0.98 3.87
C LYS A 16 -5.45 -0.12 2.79
N GLY A 17 -5.96 1.09 2.63
CA GLY A 17 -5.59 2.02 1.58
C GLY A 17 -5.00 3.34 2.07
N THR A 18 -4.48 3.41 3.30
CA THR A 18 -3.75 4.58 3.78
C THR A 18 -2.27 4.50 3.42
N LEU A 19 -1.58 5.65 3.41
CA LEU A 19 -0.19 5.75 2.97
C LEU A 19 0.75 4.84 3.77
N ASP A 20 0.62 4.82 5.08
CA ASP A 20 1.39 4.00 6.00
C ASP A 20 1.17 2.49 5.81
N TRP A 21 -0.06 2.10 5.47
CA TRP A 21 -0.41 0.71 5.21
C TRP A 21 -0.13 0.23 3.78
N ALA A 22 0.11 1.16 2.86
CA ALA A 22 0.45 0.84 1.47
C ALA A 22 1.89 0.32 1.32
N TYR A 23 2.82 0.86 2.11
CA TYR A 23 4.25 0.51 2.01
C TYR A 23 4.57 -0.96 2.28
N PRO A 24 4.15 -1.58 3.41
CA PRO A 24 4.56 -2.94 3.74
C PRO A 24 4.24 -3.98 2.66
N PRO A 25 3.02 -4.04 2.10
CA PRO A 25 2.71 -5.05 1.10
C PRO A 25 3.50 -4.88 -0.20
N PHE A 26 3.71 -3.66 -0.68
CA PHE A 26 4.48 -3.42 -1.89
C PHE A 26 5.98 -3.65 -1.69
N ILE A 27 6.53 -3.28 -0.55
CA ILE A 27 7.94 -3.57 -0.21
C ILE A 27 8.16 -5.10 -0.16
N LEU A 28 7.28 -5.83 0.51
CA LEU A 28 7.38 -7.29 0.59
C LEU A 28 7.26 -7.94 -0.79
N ALA A 29 6.28 -7.49 -1.59
CA ALA A 29 6.04 -8.04 -2.92
C ALA A 29 7.22 -7.83 -3.86
N THR A 30 7.74 -6.61 -3.96
CA THR A 30 8.87 -6.28 -4.84
C THR A 30 10.16 -6.95 -4.38
N THR A 31 10.41 -7.03 -3.08
CA THR A 31 11.57 -7.72 -2.52
C THR A 31 11.50 -9.23 -2.79
N ALA A 32 10.35 -9.85 -2.56
CA ALA A 32 10.17 -11.28 -2.81
C ALA A 32 10.29 -11.62 -4.30
N ALA A 33 9.72 -10.80 -5.17
CA ALA A 33 9.85 -10.95 -6.62
C ALA A 33 11.32 -10.84 -7.08
N ALA A 34 12.10 -9.92 -6.50
CA ALA A 34 13.54 -9.80 -6.76
C ALA A 34 14.35 -11.02 -6.28
N MET A 35 13.77 -11.86 -5.43
CA MET A 35 14.35 -13.13 -4.96
C MET A 35 13.78 -14.35 -5.69
N ASP A 36 13.21 -14.17 -6.87
CA ASP A 36 12.58 -15.22 -7.68
C ASP A 36 11.44 -15.96 -6.96
N VAL A 37 10.75 -15.29 -6.03
CA VAL A 37 9.56 -15.81 -5.38
C VAL A 37 8.33 -15.42 -6.19
N LYS A 38 7.47 -16.36 -6.53
CA LYS A 38 6.19 -16.08 -7.18
C LYS A 38 5.25 -15.36 -6.22
N VAL A 39 4.93 -14.09 -6.49
CA VAL A 39 4.13 -13.27 -5.60
C VAL A 39 2.72 -13.04 -6.16
N THR A 40 1.71 -13.20 -5.31
CA THR A 40 0.33 -12.81 -5.59
C THR A 40 -0.15 -11.84 -4.52
N MET A 41 -0.66 -10.68 -4.93
CA MET A 41 -1.28 -9.69 -4.06
C MET A 41 -2.78 -9.66 -4.34
N PHE A 42 -3.60 -9.85 -3.30
CA PHE A 42 -5.05 -9.78 -3.37
C PHE A 42 -5.54 -8.50 -2.69
N PHE A 43 -6.10 -7.60 -3.48
CA PHE A 43 -6.60 -6.30 -3.01
C PHE A 43 -8.10 -6.38 -2.79
N THR A 44 -8.53 -6.15 -1.56
CA THR A 44 -9.94 -6.20 -1.18
C THR A 44 -10.31 -5.04 -0.26
N PHE A 45 -11.58 -4.73 -0.16
CA PHE A 45 -12.10 -3.61 0.62
C PHE A 45 -11.32 -2.31 0.33
N TYR A 46 -10.89 -1.61 1.38
CA TYR A 46 -10.19 -0.33 1.24
C TYR A 46 -8.79 -0.43 0.59
N GLY A 47 -8.22 -1.65 0.53
CA GLY A 47 -6.98 -1.89 -0.20
C GLY A 47 -7.10 -1.67 -1.71
N LEU A 48 -8.31 -1.75 -2.28
CA LEU A 48 -8.54 -1.50 -3.71
C LEU A 48 -8.15 -0.09 -4.15
N VAL A 49 -8.18 0.91 -3.27
CA VAL A 49 -7.77 2.27 -3.62
C VAL A 49 -6.31 2.35 -4.07
N LEU A 50 -5.48 1.39 -3.65
CA LEU A 50 -4.07 1.33 -4.06
C LEU A 50 -3.88 0.93 -5.53
N LEU A 51 -4.91 0.41 -6.17
CA LEU A 51 -4.91 0.05 -7.59
C LEU A 51 -5.47 1.17 -8.48
N LYS A 52 -6.00 2.25 -7.91
CA LYS A 52 -6.52 3.38 -8.70
C LYS A 52 -5.39 4.11 -9.44
N LYS A 53 -5.71 4.64 -10.63
CA LYS A 53 -4.78 5.47 -11.42
C LYS A 53 -4.32 6.69 -10.62
N ASP A 54 -5.27 7.37 -9.97
CA ASP A 54 -5.00 8.54 -9.15
C ASP A 54 -4.86 8.15 -7.68
N LEU A 55 -3.63 8.10 -7.18
CA LEU A 55 -3.34 7.84 -5.78
C LEU A 55 -3.36 9.15 -4.97
N ASN A 56 -4.39 9.31 -4.14
CA ASN A 56 -4.44 10.37 -3.15
C ASN A 56 -4.44 9.77 -1.74
N LEU A 57 -3.33 9.11 -1.40
CA LEU A 57 -3.20 8.41 -0.13
C LEU A 57 -2.89 9.37 1.01
N LYS A 58 -3.60 9.21 2.11
CA LYS A 58 -3.43 9.95 3.35
C LYS A 58 -2.88 9.03 4.44
N MET A 59 -2.19 9.64 5.41
CA MET A 59 -1.77 8.94 6.62
C MET A 59 -2.97 8.54 7.48
N SER A 60 -2.85 7.39 8.15
CA SER A 60 -3.78 6.96 9.17
C SER A 60 -3.48 7.71 10.49
N THR A 61 -4.20 8.78 10.76
CA THR A 61 -3.99 9.63 11.96
C THR A 61 -4.80 9.19 13.16
N LEU A 62 -5.96 8.56 12.93
CA LEU A 62 -6.85 8.05 13.97
C LEU A 62 -6.56 6.58 14.26
N GLY A 63 -6.51 6.23 15.55
CA GLY A 63 -6.29 4.86 15.98
C GLY A 63 -4.88 4.32 15.68
N ASN A 64 -3.91 5.21 15.46
CA ASN A 64 -2.52 4.85 15.23
C ASN A 64 -1.64 5.31 16.40
N PRO A 65 -1.55 4.54 17.49
CA PRO A 65 -0.79 4.91 18.70
C PRO A 65 0.73 4.93 18.46
N ALA A 66 1.20 4.31 17.39
CA ALA A 66 2.60 4.31 17.01
C ALA A 66 3.03 5.54 16.20
N MET A 67 2.07 6.41 15.86
CA MET A 67 2.38 7.63 15.13
C MET A 67 3.06 8.64 16.05
N GLU A 68 4.34 8.86 15.82
CA GLU A 68 5.15 9.83 16.55
C GLU A 68 5.36 11.08 15.71
N MET A 69 5.25 12.23 16.36
CA MET A 69 5.62 13.50 15.75
C MET A 69 7.01 13.93 16.26
N PRO A 70 7.99 14.12 15.38
CA PRO A 70 9.28 14.66 15.77
C PRO A 70 9.11 16.15 16.08
N MET A 71 8.85 16.49 17.33
CA MET A 71 8.88 17.87 17.82
C MET A 71 10.07 18.08 18.73
N MET A 72 10.95 19.01 18.35
CA MET A 72 12.10 19.47 19.16
C MET A 72 13.01 18.34 19.68
N GLY A 73 13.21 17.26 18.89
CA GLY A 73 14.08 16.14 19.29
C GLY A 73 13.45 15.13 20.25
N MET A 74 12.18 15.27 20.58
CA MET A 74 11.41 14.29 21.35
C MET A 74 10.41 13.58 20.44
N HIS A 75 10.34 12.26 20.58
CA HIS A 75 9.33 11.42 19.93
C HIS A 75 8.08 11.40 20.82
N MET A 76 7.08 12.22 20.48
CA MET A 76 5.80 12.22 21.20
C MET A 76 4.73 11.52 20.37
N GLY A 77 4.07 10.53 20.98
CA GLY A 77 2.90 9.89 20.38
C GLY A 77 1.77 10.91 20.16
N MET A 78 1.08 10.81 19.02
CA MET A 78 -0.04 11.71 18.71
C MET A 78 -1.34 11.23 19.39
N PRO A 79 -1.93 12.01 20.32
CA PRO A 79 -3.23 11.68 20.88
C PRO A 79 -4.32 11.64 19.80
N ASN A 80 -5.23 10.68 19.89
CA ASN A 80 -6.35 10.54 18.92
C ASN A 80 -7.20 11.81 18.80
N LEU A 81 -7.33 12.58 19.88
CA LEU A 81 -8.08 13.84 19.87
C LEU A 81 -7.46 14.87 18.92
N ILE A 82 -6.12 14.94 18.86
CA ILE A 82 -5.39 15.82 17.93
C ILE A 82 -5.53 15.27 16.51
N GLY A 83 -5.42 13.96 16.32
CA GLY A 83 -5.60 13.31 15.03
C GLY A 83 -6.98 13.49 14.41
N ALA A 84 -8.00 13.77 15.23
CA ALA A 84 -9.37 14.02 14.79
C ALA A 84 -9.62 15.46 14.31
N LEU A 85 -8.69 16.40 14.54
CA LEU A 85 -8.87 17.78 14.11
C LEU A 85 -8.78 17.90 12.58
N PRO A 86 -9.64 18.74 11.97
CA PRO A 86 -9.60 18.99 10.53
C PRO A 86 -8.20 19.49 10.08
N GLY A 87 -7.66 18.86 9.02
CA GLY A 87 -6.37 19.25 8.44
C GLY A 87 -5.14 18.55 9.03
N VAL A 88 -5.24 17.88 10.18
CA VAL A 88 -4.11 17.16 10.78
C VAL A 88 -3.68 15.97 9.89
N ASP A 89 -4.63 15.27 9.28
CA ASP A 89 -4.37 14.20 8.32
C ASP A 89 -3.59 14.70 7.10
N ALA A 90 -3.95 15.87 6.57
CA ALA A 90 -3.25 16.49 5.45
C ALA A 90 -1.83 16.93 5.83
N ALA A 91 -1.65 17.55 7.00
CA ALA A 91 -0.35 17.98 7.51
C ALA A 91 0.58 16.76 7.77
N ALA A 92 0.06 15.72 8.41
CA ALA A 92 0.80 14.48 8.67
C ALA A 92 1.21 13.79 7.36
N THR A 93 0.30 13.75 6.38
CA THR A 93 0.57 13.19 5.05
C THR A 93 1.66 13.97 4.32
N ALA A 94 1.58 15.30 4.31
CA ALA A 94 2.58 16.15 3.67
C ALA A 94 3.96 15.99 4.31
N MET A 95 4.02 15.93 5.64
CA MET A 95 5.26 15.70 6.39
C MET A 95 5.87 14.33 6.07
N MET A 96 5.06 13.27 6.06
CA MET A 96 5.52 11.91 5.72
C MET A 96 6.03 11.83 4.28
N LYS A 97 5.30 12.37 3.31
CA LYS A 97 5.73 12.41 1.91
C LYS A 97 7.05 13.17 1.74
N ASN A 98 7.24 14.27 2.48
CA ASN A 98 8.49 15.02 2.47
C ASN A 98 9.65 14.22 3.08
N MET A 99 9.43 13.51 4.19
CA MET A 99 10.43 12.61 4.78
C MET A 99 10.83 11.48 3.83
N ILE A 100 9.85 10.83 3.20
CA ILE A 100 10.06 9.77 2.21
C ILE A 100 10.95 10.30 1.07
N LYS A 101 10.62 11.47 0.53
CA LYS A 101 11.38 12.12 -0.54
C LYS A 101 12.80 12.49 -0.10
N LYS A 102 12.96 13.09 1.08
CA LYS A 102 14.29 13.49 1.62
C LYS A 102 15.20 12.29 1.90
N LYS A 103 14.64 11.16 2.29
CA LYS A 103 15.38 9.92 2.56
C LYS A 103 15.61 9.06 1.33
N GLY A 104 15.13 9.47 0.15
CA GLY A 104 15.29 8.72 -1.09
C GLY A 104 14.52 7.40 -1.11
N VAL A 105 13.44 7.30 -0.31
CA VAL A 105 12.56 6.13 -0.31
C VAL A 105 11.64 6.21 -1.53
N ALA A 106 11.47 5.09 -2.25
CA ALA A 106 10.59 5.00 -3.41
C ALA A 106 9.15 5.39 -3.03
N SER A 107 8.45 6.09 -3.93
CA SER A 107 7.02 6.38 -3.75
C SER A 107 6.18 5.12 -3.91
N ILE A 108 4.92 5.18 -3.47
CA ILE A 108 3.98 4.06 -3.70
C ILE A 108 3.76 3.83 -5.20
N ASP A 109 3.74 4.89 -6.01
CA ASP A 109 3.65 4.77 -7.47
C ASP A 109 4.85 4.02 -8.05
N ASP A 110 6.07 4.33 -7.61
CA ASP A 110 7.28 3.65 -8.04
C ASP A 110 7.27 2.17 -7.63
N LEU A 111 6.90 1.88 -6.38
CA LEU A 111 6.81 0.50 -5.88
C LEU A 111 5.73 -0.31 -6.60
N ARG A 112 4.59 0.32 -6.89
CA ARG A 112 3.49 -0.29 -7.64
C ARG A 112 3.90 -0.60 -9.08
N MET A 113 4.60 0.32 -9.72
CA MET A 113 5.16 0.11 -11.06
C MET A 113 6.20 -1.01 -11.05
N ALA A 114 7.10 -1.01 -10.09
CA ALA A 114 8.09 -2.07 -9.92
C ALA A 114 7.43 -3.44 -9.70
N ALA A 115 6.32 -3.51 -8.95
CA ALA A 115 5.56 -4.74 -8.78
C ALA A 115 4.96 -5.25 -10.10
N VAL A 116 4.40 -4.36 -10.93
CA VAL A 116 3.90 -4.72 -12.27
C VAL A 116 5.03 -5.22 -13.16
N GLU A 117 6.16 -4.51 -13.20
CA GLU A 117 7.32 -4.87 -14.02
C GLU A 117 8.02 -6.16 -13.57
N SER A 118 7.87 -6.53 -12.31
CA SER A 118 8.42 -7.78 -11.74
C SER A 118 7.44 -8.97 -11.80
N ASP A 119 6.41 -8.88 -12.61
CA ASP A 119 5.41 -9.93 -12.79
C ASP A 119 4.69 -10.36 -11.50
N VAL A 120 4.55 -9.44 -10.53
CA VAL A 120 3.72 -9.65 -9.35
C VAL A 120 2.26 -9.78 -9.81
N ASN A 121 1.65 -10.92 -9.52
CA ASN A 121 0.24 -11.16 -9.84
C ASN A 121 -0.65 -10.35 -8.89
N MET A 122 -1.26 -9.28 -9.39
CA MET A 122 -2.18 -8.44 -8.61
C MET A 122 -3.63 -8.76 -8.98
N ILE A 123 -4.42 -9.06 -7.97
CA ILE A 123 -5.85 -9.42 -8.12
C ILE A 123 -6.69 -8.38 -7.39
N ALA A 124 -7.60 -7.74 -8.12
CA ALA A 124 -8.62 -6.87 -7.56
C ALA A 124 -9.88 -7.69 -7.25
N CYS A 125 -10.35 -7.64 -6.01
CA CYS A 125 -11.54 -8.37 -5.58
C CYS A 125 -12.79 -7.83 -6.31
N GLN A 126 -13.38 -8.65 -7.17
CA GLN A 126 -14.55 -8.30 -7.97
C GLN A 126 -15.74 -7.92 -7.07
N MET A 127 -16.01 -8.72 -6.03
CA MET A 127 -17.10 -8.44 -5.09
C MET A 127 -16.97 -7.05 -4.45
N THR A 128 -15.75 -6.67 -4.08
CA THR A 128 -15.54 -5.34 -3.47
C THR A 128 -15.63 -4.22 -4.49
N MET A 129 -15.18 -4.45 -5.72
CA MET A 129 -15.36 -3.48 -6.80
C MET A 129 -16.84 -3.18 -7.05
N ASP A 130 -17.66 -4.23 -7.10
CA ASP A 130 -19.10 -4.11 -7.28
C ASP A 130 -19.75 -3.41 -6.07
N LEU A 131 -19.33 -3.76 -4.85
CA LEU A 131 -19.84 -3.16 -3.61
C LEU A 131 -19.57 -1.64 -3.52
N PHE A 132 -18.39 -1.21 -3.94
CA PHE A 132 -17.99 0.20 -3.89
C PHE A 132 -18.23 0.95 -5.21
N GLU A 133 -18.85 0.29 -6.19
CA GLU A 133 -19.11 0.84 -7.53
C GLU A 133 -17.84 1.35 -8.23
N TYR A 134 -16.70 0.70 -7.96
CA TYR A 134 -15.45 1.01 -8.66
C TYR A 134 -15.44 0.44 -10.06
N LYS A 135 -15.05 1.25 -11.03
CA LYS A 135 -14.95 0.83 -12.41
C LYS A 135 -13.55 0.33 -12.75
N ARG A 136 -13.47 -0.65 -13.67
CA ARG A 136 -12.19 -1.15 -14.16
C ARG A 136 -11.33 -0.05 -14.80
N GLU A 137 -11.96 0.91 -15.46
CA GLU A 137 -11.30 2.05 -16.10
C GLU A 137 -10.61 3.01 -15.12
N ASP A 138 -11.01 3.01 -13.84
CA ASP A 138 -10.38 3.81 -12.78
C ASP A 138 -9.11 3.17 -12.23
N MET A 139 -8.87 1.89 -12.55
CA MET A 139 -7.74 1.12 -12.06
C MET A 139 -6.57 1.15 -13.05
N ILE A 140 -5.35 0.95 -12.53
CA ILE A 140 -4.16 0.79 -13.36
C ILE A 140 -4.27 -0.47 -14.24
N ASP A 141 -3.47 -0.50 -15.29
CA ASP A 141 -3.29 -1.71 -16.10
C ASP A 141 -2.42 -2.72 -15.32
N GLY A 142 -2.63 -4.00 -15.60
CA GLY A 142 -1.90 -5.10 -14.96
C GLY A 142 -2.74 -5.95 -14.01
N PRO A 143 -3.41 -5.39 -12.97
CA PRO A 143 -4.25 -6.19 -12.10
C PRO A 143 -5.40 -6.88 -12.85
N ILE A 144 -5.67 -8.14 -12.47
CA ILE A 144 -6.83 -8.90 -12.95
C ILE A 144 -7.97 -8.83 -11.95
N LEU A 145 -9.20 -9.03 -12.43
CA LEU A 145 -10.36 -9.16 -11.56
C LEU A 145 -10.50 -10.62 -11.11
N GLY A 146 -10.82 -10.84 -9.85
CA GLY A 146 -10.99 -12.18 -9.30
C GLY A 146 -11.57 -12.20 -7.89
N GLY A 147 -11.93 -13.38 -7.41
CA GLY A 147 -12.47 -13.63 -6.06
C GLY A 147 -13.96 -13.81 -5.98
#